data_b820141a2d5acdb6d80925bc7f1e3995
#
_entry.id   b820141a2d5acdb6d80925bc7f1e3995
#
_cell.length_a   1.000
_cell.length_b   1.000
_cell.length_c   1.000
_cell.angle_alpha   90.00
_cell.angle_beta   90.00
_cell.angle_gamma   90.00
#
_symmetry.space_group_name_H-M   'P 1'
#
loop_
_entity.id
_entity.type
_entity.pdbx_description
1 polymer ?
#
loop_
_entity_poly.entity_id
_entity_poly.type
_entity_poly.pdbx_seq_one_letter_code
_entity_poly.pdbx_strand_id
1 'polypeptide(L)'
;YRNIVGIFVGTGVGGGLILNGEPYTGHKFKAAEYGHMILDPEGPLCNCGQRGCLEAFSSKQGMSAYIRQQVSRGRESLMAEYVANGVFRSKALRKAIQAGDAVATEAVDRACHYLAVATGNMINTFSPDLVLYGGGVIEAMGDTFLEKILAEVDRYCMPEIRRTVELKNAALGDDSILYGDLALIEEGA
;
A
#
# COMPACT_ATOMS: atom_id res chain seq x y z
N TYR A 1 -21.00 -3.79 1.98
CA TYR A 1 -20.20 -2.67 2.48
C TYR A 1 -20.63 -1.36 1.83
N ARG A 2 -20.68 -0.29 2.59
CA ARG A 2 -21.10 1.03 2.11
C ARG A 2 -20.03 2.10 2.27
N ASN A 3 -19.09 1.89 3.20
CA ASN A 3 -17.98 2.81 3.44
C ASN A 3 -16.67 2.03 3.27
N ILE A 4 -16.01 2.23 2.15
CA ILE A 4 -14.86 1.41 1.75
C ILE A 4 -13.65 2.31 1.50
N VAL A 5 -12.53 1.96 2.10
CA VAL A 5 -11.21 2.52 1.78
C VAL A 5 -10.44 1.48 0.97
N GLY A 6 -10.07 1.82 -0.26
CA GLY A 6 -9.20 1.02 -1.11
C GLY A 6 -7.77 1.55 -1.11
N ILE A 7 -6.78 0.68 -0.91
CA ILE A 7 -5.34 0.99 -0.94
C ILE A 7 -4.68 0.07 -1.96
N PHE A 8 -4.12 0.64 -3.02
CA PHE A 8 -3.54 -0.13 -4.13
C PHE A 8 -2.04 0.08 -4.22
N VAL A 9 -1.28 -0.96 -3.87
CA VAL A 9 0.19 -0.94 -3.81
C VAL A 9 0.78 -1.51 -5.09
N GLY A 10 1.34 -0.63 -5.90
CA GLY A 10 1.95 -0.94 -7.19
C GLY A 10 3.32 -0.25 -7.35
N THR A 11 3.56 0.35 -8.51
CA THR A 11 4.72 1.23 -8.74
C THR A 11 4.72 2.40 -7.78
N GLY A 12 3.54 3.00 -7.55
CA GLY A 12 3.21 3.93 -6.49
C GLY A 12 2.22 3.33 -5.48
N VAL A 13 1.54 4.20 -4.71
CA VAL A 13 0.41 3.84 -3.85
C VAL A 13 -0.78 4.72 -4.23
N GLY A 14 -1.80 4.11 -4.81
CA GLY A 14 -3.07 4.77 -5.11
C GLY A 14 -4.15 4.46 -4.07
N GLY A 15 -5.26 5.18 -4.16
CA GLY A 15 -6.39 4.97 -3.27
C GLY A 15 -7.74 5.16 -3.95
N GLY A 16 -8.78 4.69 -3.26
CA GLY A 16 -10.18 4.91 -3.57
C GLY A 16 -11.00 5.04 -2.30
N LEU A 17 -12.07 5.80 -2.35
CA LEU A 17 -12.96 6.01 -1.23
C LEU A 17 -14.42 5.92 -1.68
N ILE A 18 -15.16 5.03 -1.03
CA ILE A 18 -16.62 4.94 -1.15
C ILE A 18 -17.22 5.36 0.19
N LEU A 19 -18.15 6.29 0.18
CA LEU A 19 -18.88 6.75 1.37
C LEU A 19 -20.38 6.63 1.13
N ASN A 20 -21.08 5.96 2.04
CA ASN A 20 -22.51 5.69 1.95
C ASN A 20 -22.96 4.94 0.67
N GLY A 21 -22.07 4.20 0.07
CA GLY A 21 -22.29 3.46 -1.17
C GLY A 21 -21.94 4.22 -2.45
N GLU A 22 -21.48 5.46 -2.33
CA GLU A 22 -21.15 6.34 -3.46
C GLU A 22 -19.64 6.61 -3.53
N PRO A 23 -19.02 6.62 -4.73
CA PRO A 23 -17.64 7.01 -4.91
C PRO A 23 -17.40 8.46 -4.46
N TYR A 24 -16.45 8.66 -3.55
CA TYR A 24 -16.04 9.99 -3.15
C TYR A 24 -14.87 10.49 -4.00
N THR A 25 -15.15 11.34 -4.96
CA THR A 25 -14.16 11.84 -5.92
C THR A 25 -13.45 13.11 -5.48
N GLY A 26 -14.04 13.85 -4.53
CA GLY A 26 -13.50 15.13 -4.06
C GLY A 26 -13.58 16.24 -5.11
N HIS A 27 -12.87 17.35 -4.84
CA HIS A 27 -12.82 18.46 -5.79
C HIS A 27 -11.97 18.07 -7.02
N LYS A 28 -12.53 18.20 -8.21
CA LYS A 28 -11.87 17.89 -9.50
C LYS A 28 -11.31 16.44 -9.56
N PHE A 29 -12.01 15.48 -8.97
CA PHE A 29 -11.62 14.06 -8.98
C PHE A 29 -10.23 13.79 -8.38
N LYS A 30 -9.86 14.51 -7.31
CA LYS A 30 -8.53 14.40 -6.66
C LYS A 30 -8.61 13.92 -5.22
N ALA A 31 -9.62 13.16 -4.85
CA ALA A 31 -9.70 12.51 -3.55
C ALA A 31 -8.86 11.23 -3.50
N ALA A 32 -8.68 10.71 -2.30
CA ALA A 32 -8.05 9.41 -2.01
C ALA A 32 -6.57 9.29 -2.45
N GLU A 33 -5.84 10.39 -2.51
CA GLU A 33 -4.39 10.42 -2.75
C GLU A 33 -3.60 9.93 -1.50
N TYR A 34 -3.96 8.73 -1.02
CA TYR A 34 -3.42 8.15 0.23
C TYR A 34 -1.92 7.91 0.19
N GLY A 35 -1.39 7.62 -1.01
CA GLY A 35 0.05 7.47 -1.21
C GLY A 35 0.85 8.71 -0.84
N HIS A 36 0.22 9.89 -0.85
CA HIS A 36 0.88 11.16 -0.53
C HIS A 36 0.58 11.67 0.89
N MET A 37 -0.08 10.86 1.74
CA MET A 37 -0.15 11.14 3.17
C MET A 37 1.25 11.11 3.78
N ILE A 38 1.66 12.19 4.44
CA ILE A 38 2.94 12.29 5.14
C ILE A 38 2.81 11.56 6.47
N LEU A 39 3.55 10.46 6.62
CA LEU A 39 3.58 9.65 7.83
C LEU A 39 4.83 9.88 8.68
N ASP A 40 5.89 10.41 8.06
CA ASP A 40 7.14 10.76 8.72
C ASP A 40 7.76 11.96 8.00
N PRO A 41 7.64 13.19 8.54
CA PRO A 41 8.16 14.40 7.89
C PRO A 41 9.67 14.38 7.61
N GLU A 42 10.44 13.60 8.37
CA GLU A 42 11.88 13.40 8.16
C GLU A 42 12.19 12.19 7.27
N GLY A 43 11.15 11.53 6.75
CA GLY A 43 11.24 10.34 5.93
C GLY A 43 11.85 10.55 4.54
N PRO A 44 11.88 9.51 3.72
CA PRO A 44 12.46 9.54 2.38
C PRO A 44 11.72 10.52 1.46
N LEU A 45 12.45 11.06 0.48
CA LEU A 45 11.88 11.92 -0.55
C LEU A 45 10.93 11.10 -1.45
N CYS A 46 9.72 11.59 -1.63
CA CYS A 46 8.73 11.07 -2.56
C CYS A 46 8.87 11.74 -3.92
N ASN A 47 8.46 11.07 -4.99
CA ASN A 47 8.46 11.63 -6.34
C ASN A 47 7.53 12.84 -6.50
N CYS A 48 6.55 13.03 -5.61
CA CYS A 48 5.71 14.24 -5.57
C CYS A 48 6.45 15.49 -5.03
N GLY A 49 7.68 15.35 -4.59
CA GLY A 49 8.50 16.43 -4.03
C GLY A 49 8.42 16.58 -2.51
N GLN A 50 7.49 15.89 -1.83
CA GLN A 50 7.36 15.91 -0.37
C GLN A 50 8.22 14.81 0.28
N ARG A 51 8.46 14.91 1.59
CA ARG A 51 9.13 13.85 2.36
C ARG A 51 8.13 13.04 3.16
N GLY A 52 8.42 11.75 3.31
CA GLY A 52 7.72 10.85 4.22
C GLY A 52 6.31 10.45 3.81
N CYS A 53 5.97 10.58 2.54
CA CYS A 53 4.74 10.05 2.00
C CYS A 53 4.66 8.52 2.16
N LEU A 54 3.46 7.97 2.37
CA LEU A 54 3.23 6.53 2.41
C LEU A 54 3.86 5.81 1.19
N GLU A 55 3.72 6.38 0.00
CA GLU A 55 4.28 5.84 -1.24
C GLU A 55 5.80 5.67 -1.17
N ALA A 56 6.51 6.62 -0.57
CA ALA A 56 7.96 6.57 -0.45
C ALA A 56 8.48 5.45 0.48
N PHE A 57 7.59 4.85 1.27
CA PHE A 57 7.88 3.68 2.10
C PHE A 57 7.39 2.38 1.48
N SER A 58 6.16 2.39 0.93
CA SER A 58 5.38 1.16 0.73
C SER A 58 5.24 0.74 -0.73
N SER A 59 5.55 1.62 -1.70
CA SER A 59 5.50 1.29 -3.12
C SER A 59 6.71 0.46 -3.59
N LYS A 60 6.62 -0.09 -4.83
CA LYS A 60 7.80 -0.70 -5.49
C LYS A 60 8.99 0.26 -5.53
N GLN A 61 8.73 1.56 -5.80
CA GLN A 61 9.78 2.58 -5.83
C GLN A 61 10.37 2.82 -4.45
N GLY A 62 9.53 2.93 -3.42
CA GLY A 62 9.97 3.11 -2.03
C GLY A 62 10.80 1.93 -1.52
N MET A 63 10.32 0.69 -1.71
CA MET A 63 11.06 -0.51 -1.34
C MET A 63 12.38 -0.64 -2.14
N SER A 64 12.35 -0.33 -3.44
CA SER A 64 13.56 -0.34 -4.28
C SER A 64 14.60 0.67 -3.80
N ALA A 65 14.18 1.88 -3.44
CA ALA A 65 15.06 2.93 -2.90
C ALA A 65 15.68 2.49 -1.56
N TYR A 66 14.90 1.88 -0.68
CA TYR A 66 15.41 1.33 0.58
C TYR A 66 16.46 0.25 0.34
N ILE A 67 16.16 -0.76 -0.50
CA ILE A 67 17.09 -1.85 -0.80
C ILE A 67 18.37 -1.30 -1.42
N ARG A 68 18.27 -0.37 -2.38
CA ARG A 68 19.44 0.29 -2.99
C ARG A 68 20.30 0.99 -1.95
N GLN A 69 19.69 1.68 -1.00
CA GLN A 69 20.40 2.32 0.10
C GLN A 69 21.14 1.32 0.98
N GLN A 70 20.51 0.18 1.32
CA GLN A 70 21.16 -0.84 2.14
C GLN A 70 22.34 -1.51 1.40
N VAL A 71 22.16 -1.80 0.12
CA VAL A 71 23.23 -2.36 -0.73
C VAL A 71 24.40 -1.36 -0.86
N SER A 72 24.14 -0.06 -1.03
CA SER A 72 25.20 0.96 -1.06
C SER A 72 25.98 1.11 0.25
N ARG A 73 25.40 0.64 1.35
CA ARG A 73 26.05 0.54 2.67
C ARG A 73 26.80 -0.78 2.89
N GLY A 74 26.93 -1.60 1.84
CA GLY A 74 27.66 -2.86 1.87
C GLY A 74 26.86 -4.08 2.35
N ARG A 75 25.53 -3.96 2.47
CA ARG A 75 24.69 -5.11 2.82
C ARG A 75 24.41 -5.95 1.56
N GLU A 76 24.46 -7.26 1.69
CA GLU A 76 24.12 -8.19 0.62
C GLU A 76 22.59 -8.32 0.47
N SER A 77 22.12 -8.42 -0.79
CA SER A 77 20.73 -8.71 -1.11
C SER A 77 20.63 -9.36 -2.48
N LEU A 78 19.77 -10.37 -2.61
CA LEU A 78 19.39 -10.97 -3.89
C LEU A 78 18.66 -10.01 -4.82
N MET A 79 18.20 -8.89 -4.28
CA MET A 79 17.56 -7.82 -5.05
C MET A 79 18.57 -6.79 -5.61
N ALA A 80 19.88 -6.89 -5.29
CA ALA A 80 20.89 -5.89 -5.63
C ALA A 80 20.94 -5.60 -7.14
N GLU A 81 20.99 -6.62 -7.97
CA GLU A 81 21.02 -6.48 -9.42
C GLU A 81 19.72 -5.85 -9.98
N TYR A 82 18.57 -6.27 -9.44
CA TYR A 82 17.27 -5.71 -9.84
C TYR A 82 17.18 -4.20 -9.57
N VAL A 83 17.57 -3.76 -8.37
CA VAL A 83 17.49 -2.34 -8.03
C VAL A 83 18.56 -1.50 -8.71
N ALA A 84 19.73 -2.08 -9.02
CA ALA A 84 20.78 -1.42 -9.79
C ALA A 84 20.35 -1.13 -11.24
N ASN A 85 19.64 -2.07 -11.87
CA ASN A 85 19.14 -1.95 -13.24
C ASN A 85 17.80 -1.19 -13.34
N GLY A 86 17.27 -0.64 -12.22
CA GLY A 86 15.99 0.07 -12.18
C GLY A 86 14.77 -0.82 -12.41
N VAL A 87 14.92 -2.13 -12.32
CA VAL A 87 13.86 -3.13 -12.55
C VAL A 87 13.45 -3.75 -11.22
N PHE A 88 12.31 -3.33 -10.67
CA PHE A 88 11.77 -3.94 -9.46
C PHE A 88 10.61 -4.89 -9.79
N ARG A 89 10.78 -6.18 -9.50
CA ARG A 89 9.77 -7.22 -9.73
C ARG A 89 9.28 -7.78 -8.41
N SER A 90 7.99 -7.64 -8.11
CA SER A 90 7.38 -8.14 -6.86
C SER A 90 7.56 -9.66 -6.69
N LYS A 91 7.51 -10.44 -7.78
CA LYS A 91 7.78 -11.89 -7.74
C LYS A 91 9.23 -12.21 -7.38
N ALA A 92 10.20 -11.37 -7.80
CA ALA A 92 11.61 -11.54 -7.40
C ALA A 92 11.80 -11.19 -5.93
N LEU A 93 11.16 -10.12 -5.44
CA LEU A 93 11.14 -9.75 -4.03
C LEU A 93 10.62 -10.90 -3.16
N ARG A 94 9.49 -11.52 -3.52
CA ARG A 94 8.95 -12.69 -2.81
C ARG A 94 9.95 -13.84 -2.75
N LYS A 95 10.61 -14.16 -3.88
CA LYS A 95 11.64 -15.22 -3.92
C LYS A 95 12.84 -14.88 -3.05
N ALA A 96 13.29 -13.63 -3.03
CA ALA A 96 14.40 -13.19 -2.18
C ALA A 96 14.06 -13.39 -0.69
N ILE A 97 12.86 -13.01 -0.26
CA ILE A 97 12.39 -13.21 1.11
C ILE A 97 12.33 -14.71 1.46
N GLN A 98 11.79 -15.54 0.57
CA GLN A 98 11.74 -17.00 0.76
C GLN A 98 13.13 -17.64 0.84
N ALA A 99 14.14 -17.04 0.23
CA ALA A 99 15.53 -17.44 0.30
C ALA A 99 16.28 -16.87 1.52
N GLY A 100 15.61 -16.15 2.41
CA GLY A 100 16.18 -15.60 3.64
C GLY A 100 16.93 -14.27 3.48
N ASP A 101 16.66 -13.51 2.41
CA ASP A 101 17.23 -12.17 2.20
C ASP A 101 16.72 -11.19 3.28
N ALA A 102 17.60 -10.82 4.20
CA ALA A 102 17.27 -9.94 5.30
C ALA A 102 16.89 -8.52 4.83
N VAL A 103 17.58 -7.98 3.83
CA VAL A 103 17.32 -6.63 3.29
C VAL A 103 15.96 -6.58 2.58
N ALA A 104 15.62 -7.62 1.81
CA ALA A 104 14.32 -7.73 1.16
C ALA A 104 13.19 -7.87 2.20
N THR A 105 13.42 -8.65 3.26
CA THR A 105 12.46 -8.82 4.36
C THR A 105 12.22 -7.49 5.08
N GLU A 106 13.27 -6.78 5.48
CA GLU A 106 13.18 -5.47 6.11
C GLU A 106 12.45 -4.43 5.23
N ALA A 107 12.68 -4.46 3.91
CA ALA A 107 11.98 -3.57 2.99
C ALA A 107 10.46 -3.79 3.02
N VAL A 108 10.02 -5.05 3.08
CA VAL A 108 8.60 -5.42 3.19
C VAL A 108 8.04 -5.11 4.57
N ASP A 109 8.77 -5.43 5.64
CA ASP A 109 8.35 -5.14 7.00
C ASP A 109 8.12 -3.63 7.20
N ARG A 110 9.05 -2.81 6.70
CA ARG A 110 8.92 -1.37 6.69
C ARG A 110 7.71 -0.90 5.88
N ALA A 111 7.47 -1.46 4.70
CA ALA A 111 6.32 -1.12 3.87
C ALA A 111 5.00 -1.45 4.59
N CYS A 112 4.89 -2.62 5.20
CA CYS A 112 3.71 -3.05 5.94
C CYS A 112 3.49 -2.22 7.21
N HIS A 113 4.56 -1.84 7.92
CA HIS A 113 4.49 -0.94 9.06
C HIS A 113 3.81 0.39 8.71
N TYR A 114 4.29 1.08 7.66
CA TYR A 114 3.70 2.36 7.25
C TYR A 114 2.29 2.20 6.66
N LEU A 115 1.99 1.07 6.01
CA LEU A 115 0.62 0.73 5.60
C LEU A 115 -0.29 0.55 6.82
N ALA A 116 0.17 -0.09 7.88
CA ALA A 116 -0.60 -0.24 9.11
C ALA A 116 -0.88 1.11 9.78
N VAL A 117 0.13 2.01 9.86
CA VAL A 117 -0.05 3.38 10.37
C VAL A 117 -1.08 4.15 9.53
N ALA A 118 -0.93 4.14 8.20
CA ALA A 118 -1.86 4.81 7.29
C ALA A 118 -3.28 4.26 7.43
N THR A 119 -3.42 2.93 7.47
CA THR A 119 -4.71 2.25 7.66
C THR A 119 -5.36 2.66 8.98
N GLY A 120 -4.61 2.68 10.07
CA GLY A 120 -5.12 3.13 11.37
C GLY A 120 -5.65 4.57 11.32
N ASN A 121 -4.92 5.48 10.66
CA ASN A 121 -5.35 6.86 10.45
C ASN A 121 -6.64 6.93 9.62
N MET A 122 -6.78 6.11 8.58
CA MET A 122 -7.98 6.07 7.73
C MET A 122 -9.17 5.48 8.50
N ILE A 123 -8.96 4.44 9.32
CA ILE A 123 -9.99 3.88 10.21
C ILE A 123 -10.50 4.95 11.16
N ASN A 124 -9.62 5.69 11.82
CA ASN A 124 -9.99 6.77 12.73
C ASN A 124 -10.70 7.95 12.04
N THR A 125 -10.39 8.19 10.76
CA THR A 125 -10.92 9.35 10.00
C THR A 125 -12.27 9.06 9.36
N PHE A 126 -12.41 7.88 8.73
CA PHE A 126 -13.56 7.55 7.89
C PHE A 126 -14.50 6.54 8.53
N SER A 127 -14.06 5.82 9.58
CA SER A 127 -14.82 4.71 10.17
C SER A 127 -15.43 3.79 9.09
N PRO A 128 -14.60 3.21 8.20
CA PRO A 128 -15.11 2.42 7.08
C PRO A 128 -15.65 1.06 7.55
N ASP A 129 -16.52 0.45 6.74
CA ASP A 129 -16.93 -0.95 6.95
C ASP A 129 -15.82 -1.93 6.51
N LEU A 130 -15.04 -1.50 5.49
CA LEU A 130 -14.03 -2.33 4.83
C LEU A 130 -12.82 -1.51 4.42
N VAL A 131 -11.62 -2.05 4.64
CA VAL A 131 -10.39 -1.62 4.00
C VAL A 131 -9.93 -2.72 3.04
N LEU A 132 -9.79 -2.38 1.76
CA LEU A 132 -9.32 -3.28 0.71
C LEU A 132 -7.86 -2.97 0.33
N TYR A 133 -7.05 -4.01 0.24
CA TYR A 133 -5.69 -3.93 -0.28
C TYR A 133 -5.60 -4.62 -1.64
N GLY A 134 -5.06 -3.92 -2.64
CA GLY A 134 -4.89 -4.44 -3.99
C GLY A 134 -3.59 -3.96 -4.64
N GLY A 135 -3.46 -4.27 -5.92
CA GLY A 135 -2.31 -3.92 -6.75
C GLY A 135 -1.21 -4.96 -6.76
N GLY A 136 -0.36 -4.89 -7.77
CA GLY A 136 0.57 -5.96 -8.12
C GLY A 136 1.66 -6.27 -7.08
N VAL A 137 1.82 -5.50 -6.01
CA VAL A 137 2.65 -5.89 -4.85
C VAL A 137 1.87 -6.84 -3.96
N ILE A 138 0.64 -6.46 -3.60
CA ILE A 138 -0.24 -7.27 -2.75
C ILE A 138 -0.48 -8.63 -3.39
N GLU A 139 -0.84 -8.67 -4.67
CA GLU A 139 -1.07 -9.91 -5.42
C GLU A 139 0.16 -10.83 -5.45
N ALA A 140 1.34 -10.26 -5.70
CA ALA A 140 2.56 -11.04 -5.74
C ALA A 140 2.98 -11.60 -4.37
N MET A 141 2.70 -10.88 -3.29
CA MET A 141 3.05 -11.26 -1.91
C MET A 141 1.99 -12.14 -1.27
N GLY A 142 0.75 -12.11 -1.79
CA GLY A 142 -0.38 -12.84 -1.23
C GLY A 142 -0.73 -12.40 0.18
N ASP A 143 -1.15 -13.35 1.03
CA ASP A 143 -1.63 -13.04 2.39
C ASP A 143 -0.53 -12.52 3.33
N THR A 144 0.74 -12.76 3.03
CA THR A 144 1.87 -12.32 3.87
C THR A 144 1.87 -10.81 4.14
N PHE A 145 1.47 -9.99 3.16
CA PHE A 145 1.39 -8.54 3.34
C PHE A 145 0.25 -8.17 4.30
N LEU A 146 -0.94 -8.74 4.08
CA LEU A 146 -2.10 -8.49 4.93
C LEU A 146 -1.86 -8.95 6.37
N GLU A 147 -1.27 -10.14 6.56
CA GLU A 147 -0.92 -10.66 7.90
C GLU A 147 -0.01 -9.70 8.67
N LYS A 148 1.02 -9.14 8.00
CA LYS A 148 1.93 -8.17 8.61
C LYS A 148 1.22 -6.86 8.98
N ILE A 149 0.31 -6.37 8.13
CA ILE A 149 -0.49 -5.17 8.43
C ILE A 149 -1.42 -5.45 9.63
N LEU A 150 -2.11 -6.59 9.63
CA LEU A 150 -3.01 -7.00 10.71
C LEU A 150 -2.29 -7.14 12.07
N ALA A 151 -1.04 -7.56 12.07
CA ALA A 151 -0.24 -7.68 13.29
C ALA A 151 0.06 -6.33 13.97
N GLU A 152 -0.05 -5.21 13.25
CA GLU A 152 0.30 -3.89 13.76
C GLU A 152 -0.85 -2.88 13.82
N VAL A 153 -1.84 -2.97 12.93
CA VAL A 153 -2.86 -1.94 12.71
C VAL A 153 -3.64 -1.56 13.97
N ASP A 154 -3.89 -2.52 14.85
CA ASP A 154 -4.62 -2.31 16.11
C ASP A 154 -3.92 -1.30 17.05
N ARG A 155 -2.63 -1.05 16.85
CA ARG A 155 -1.84 -0.07 17.61
C ARG A 155 -2.07 1.37 17.17
N TYR A 156 -2.67 1.57 15.99
CA TYR A 156 -2.79 2.88 15.34
C TYR A 156 -4.21 3.39 15.18
N CYS A 157 -5.21 2.63 15.65
CA CYS A 157 -6.60 3.05 15.60
C CYS A 157 -7.33 2.82 16.92
N MET A 158 -8.45 3.54 17.08
CA MET A 158 -9.30 3.42 18.25
C MET A 158 -9.95 2.03 18.28
N PRO A 159 -9.85 1.29 19.41
CA PRO A 159 -10.34 -0.09 19.50
C PRO A 159 -11.83 -0.25 19.20
N GLU A 160 -12.65 0.75 19.57
CA GLU A 160 -14.09 0.71 19.30
C GLU A 160 -14.40 0.75 17.81
N ILE A 161 -13.69 1.59 17.04
CA ILE A 161 -13.87 1.68 15.60
C ILE A 161 -13.29 0.44 14.94
N ARG A 162 -12.08 0.02 15.35
CA ARG A 162 -11.36 -1.12 14.76
C ARG A 162 -12.20 -2.41 14.74
N ARG A 163 -12.99 -2.65 15.77
CA ARG A 163 -13.85 -3.85 15.88
C ARG A 163 -14.95 -3.93 14.84
N THR A 164 -15.29 -2.83 14.19
CA THR A 164 -16.36 -2.74 13.18
C THR A 164 -15.83 -2.75 11.75
N VAL A 165 -14.50 -2.82 11.56
CA VAL A 165 -13.84 -2.71 10.26
C VAL A 165 -13.24 -4.04 9.84
N GLU A 166 -13.58 -4.52 8.64
CA GLU A 166 -12.91 -5.65 8.02
C GLU A 166 -11.71 -5.17 7.16
N LEU A 167 -10.63 -5.94 7.17
CA LEU A 167 -9.47 -5.71 6.32
C LEU A 167 -9.28 -6.93 5.42
N LYS A 168 -9.25 -6.73 4.10
CA LYS A 168 -9.21 -7.81 3.10
C LYS A 168 -8.30 -7.48 1.93
N ASN A 169 -7.74 -8.51 1.31
CA ASN A 169 -7.17 -8.39 -0.04
C ASN A 169 -8.28 -8.28 -1.08
N ALA A 170 -8.08 -7.47 -2.12
CA ALA A 170 -8.98 -7.37 -3.26
C ALA A 170 -9.00 -8.70 -4.03
N ALA A 171 -10.20 -9.15 -4.42
CA ALA A 171 -10.39 -10.45 -5.09
C ALA A 171 -10.23 -10.39 -6.62
N LEU A 172 -10.39 -9.21 -7.23
CA LEU A 172 -10.47 -9.06 -8.70
C LEU A 172 -9.12 -8.93 -9.40
N GLY A 173 -8.02 -8.70 -8.65
CA GLY A 173 -6.68 -8.55 -9.22
C GLY A 173 -6.63 -7.50 -10.35
N ASP A 174 -5.95 -7.82 -11.44
CA ASP A 174 -5.80 -6.95 -12.61
C ASP A 174 -7.15 -6.61 -13.29
N ASP A 175 -8.20 -7.44 -13.11
CA ASP A 175 -9.53 -7.21 -13.67
C ASP A 175 -10.31 -6.10 -12.93
N SER A 176 -9.82 -5.64 -11.79
CA SER A 176 -10.48 -4.61 -10.96
C SER A 176 -10.75 -3.30 -11.72
N ILE A 177 -9.87 -2.93 -12.65
CA ILE A 177 -10.02 -1.73 -13.49
C ILE A 177 -11.21 -1.91 -14.45
N LEU A 178 -11.30 -3.07 -15.13
CA LEU A 178 -12.39 -3.35 -16.08
C LEU A 178 -13.75 -3.35 -15.38
N TYR A 179 -13.85 -3.97 -14.20
CA TYR A 179 -15.09 -3.96 -13.43
C TYR A 179 -15.43 -2.58 -12.90
N GLY A 180 -14.42 -1.77 -12.51
CA GLY A 180 -14.62 -0.38 -12.10
C GLY A 180 -15.16 0.49 -13.23
N ASP A 181 -14.60 0.38 -14.42
CA ASP A 181 -15.06 1.11 -15.61
C ASP A 181 -16.48 0.72 -15.99
N LEU A 182 -16.83 -0.60 -15.95
CA LEU A 182 -18.19 -1.07 -16.20
C LEU A 182 -19.18 -0.50 -15.18
N ALA A 183 -18.86 -0.50 -13.90
CA ALA A 183 -19.71 0.05 -12.86
C ALA A 183 -19.98 1.56 -13.08
N LEU A 184 -18.96 2.34 -13.44
CA LEU A 184 -19.12 3.76 -13.75
C LEU A 184 -20.03 4.00 -14.97
N ILE A 185 -19.92 3.16 -16.01
CA ILE A 185 -20.78 3.26 -17.21
C ILE A 185 -22.24 2.91 -16.86
N GLU A 186 -22.47 1.89 -16.04
CA GLU A 186 -23.83 1.49 -15.62
C GLU A 186 -24.50 2.56 -14.74
N GLU A 187 -23.73 3.29 -13.94
CA GLU A 187 -24.22 4.41 -13.11
C GLU A 187 -24.40 5.70 -13.89
N GLY A 188 -24.03 5.77 -15.16
CA GLY A 188 -24.25 6.90 -16.05
C GLY A 188 -23.29 8.07 -15.84
N ALA A 189 -22.07 7.77 -15.37
CA ALA A 189 -21.00 8.75 -15.19
C ALA A 189 -20.28 9.08 -16.51
#